data_381af8c9b0f057879d9ec8271c90f9e0
#
_entry.id   381af8c9b0f057879d9ec8271c90f9e0
#
_cell.length_a   1.000
_cell.length_b   1.000
_cell.length_c   1.000
_cell.angle_alpha   90.00
_cell.angle_beta   90.00
_cell.angle_gamma   90.00
#
_symmetry.space_group_name_H-M   'P 1'
#
loop_
_entity.id
_entity.type
_entity.pdbx_description
1 polymer ?
#
loop_
_entity_poly.entity_id
_entity_poly.type
_entity_poly.pdbx_seq_one_letter_code
_entity_poly.pdbx_strand_id
1 'polypeptide(L)'
;MKNKRVLITGGAGFLGFHLGQNLPRYGVSFLAFNDIAPFDAAEYPDGSVLAMVDVRDADGMYRLIHDNKIDTIVHTAAALPLWPREEIMSTNIEGPRNTLTQAHKCGVERFIFISSTAVYGVPKKHPIFETDPVHGVGAYGETKIIGESICREFMEQGMNVTIIRPKTFIGTARLGVFQILYDWVDSGKRIPVIGNGENLYQLLEVTDLIDAIALAATVDPKKANDTFNVGAQHYEKVKTDVGALCEYGGKGSKVMATPAPLVKGALAVFEFMKISPLYKWVYGTADKDSFVSTRKIEESLGWKAHHSNQDALIMSHKWYLEHKDEVLREGSGVTHRVGWDQGILKLFKRWL
;
A
#
# COMPACT_ATOMS: atom_id res chain seq x y z
N MET A 1 7.67 20.00 -1.23
CA MET A 1 6.65 20.18 -2.31
C MET A 1 6.07 21.61 -2.32
N LYS A 2 6.88 22.59 -1.88
CA LYS A 2 6.42 23.98 -1.76
C LYS A 2 5.81 24.51 -3.07
N ASN A 3 4.61 25.09 -2.96
CA ASN A 3 3.83 25.65 -4.07
C ASN A 3 3.40 24.66 -5.18
N LYS A 4 3.49 23.34 -4.95
CA LYS A 4 3.02 22.35 -5.92
C LYS A 4 1.51 22.19 -5.89
N ARG A 5 0.94 21.89 -7.06
CA ARG A 5 -0.47 21.55 -7.27
C ARG A 5 -0.57 20.06 -7.57
N VAL A 6 -1.00 19.30 -6.59
CA VAL A 6 -0.90 17.84 -6.62
C VAL A 6 -2.26 17.20 -6.86
N LEU A 7 -2.31 16.28 -7.83
CA LEU A 7 -3.42 15.35 -8.00
C LEU A 7 -3.05 13.98 -7.43
N ILE A 8 -3.92 13.43 -6.60
CA ILE A 8 -3.78 12.09 -6.03
C ILE A 8 -4.91 11.24 -6.61
N THR A 9 -4.57 10.27 -7.46
CA THR A 9 -5.56 9.30 -7.97
C THR A 9 -5.73 8.15 -6.95
N GLY A 10 -6.93 7.57 -6.87
CA GLY A 10 -7.23 6.63 -5.78
C GLY A 10 -7.29 7.32 -4.42
N GLY A 11 -7.76 8.58 -4.44
CA GLY A 11 -7.76 9.49 -3.31
C GLY A 11 -8.56 8.99 -2.11
N ALA A 12 -9.64 8.25 -2.34
CA ALA A 12 -10.46 7.67 -1.29
C ALA A 12 -9.88 6.36 -0.70
N GLY A 13 -8.79 5.84 -1.28
CA GLY A 13 -8.07 4.67 -0.78
C GLY A 13 -7.22 4.95 0.46
N PHE A 14 -6.54 3.91 0.98
CA PHE A 14 -5.67 4.02 2.16
C PHE A 14 -4.54 5.04 1.98
N LEU A 15 -3.73 4.88 0.92
CA LEU A 15 -2.61 5.79 0.67
C LEU A 15 -3.09 7.20 0.30
N GLY A 16 -4.18 7.30 -0.50
CA GLY A 16 -4.75 8.60 -0.88
C GLY A 16 -5.21 9.42 0.32
N PHE A 17 -5.89 8.79 1.27
CA PHE A 17 -6.27 9.41 2.54
C PHE A 17 -5.04 9.94 3.31
N HIS A 18 -4.04 9.09 3.50
CA HIS A 18 -2.82 9.47 4.24
C HIS A 18 -2.01 10.55 3.53
N LEU A 19 -1.97 10.56 2.19
CA LEU A 19 -1.38 11.66 1.42
C LEU A 19 -2.11 12.98 1.68
N GLY A 20 -3.45 12.96 1.72
CA GLY A 20 -4.26 14.13 2.06
C GLY A 20 -3.91 14.71 3.43
N GLN A 21 -3.79 13.85 4.43
CA GLN A 21 -3.47 14.26 5.80
C GLN A 21 -2.03 14.78 5.97
N ASN A 22 -1.09 14.29 5.17
CA ASN A 22 0.33 14.52 5.41
C ASN A 22 1.00 15.49 4.41
N LEU A 23 0.56 15.57 3.15
CA LEU A 23 1.19 16.45 2.15
C LEU A 23 1.17 17.95 2.51
N PRO A 24 0.17 18.49 3.23
CA PRO A 24 0.22 19.89 3.68
C PRO A 24 1.49 20.25 4.45
N ARG A 25 2.07 19.33 5.23
CA ARG A 25 3.32 19.56 5.99
C ARG A 25 4.53 19.85 5.08
N TYR A 26 4.48 19.44 3.80
CA TYR A 26 5.53 19.70 2.81
C TYR A 26 5.31 20.99 2.01
N GLY A 27 4.29 21.79 2.39
CA GLY A 27 3.99 23.08 1.77
C GLY A 27 3.31 22.97 0.41
N VAL A 28 2.56 21.90 0.15
CA VAL A 28 1.71 21.77 -1.04
C VAL A 28 0.67 22.89 -1.04
N SER A 29 0.53 23.59 -2.16
CA SER A 29 -0.37 24.74 -2.27
C SER A 29 -1.80 24.37 -2.67
N PHE A 30 -1.99 23.21 -3.28
CA PHE A 30 -3.29 22.76 -3.77
C PHE A 30 -3.32 21.24 -3.86
N LEU A 31 -4.41 20.65 -3.41
CA LEU A 31 -4.66 19.21 -3.48
C LEU A 31 -5.95 18.93 -4.26
N ALA A 32 -5.85 18.00 -5.20
CA ALA A 32 -7.00 17.40 -5.86
C ALA A 32 -6.94 15.89 -5.67
N PHE A 33 -8.08 15.29 -5.50
CA PHE A 33 -8.24 13.83 -5.35
C PHE A 33 -9.27 13.34 -6.36
N ASN A 34 -9.01 12.19 -6.96
CA ASN A 34 -10.05 11.49 -7.69
C ASN A 34 -10.13 10.03 -7.26
N ASP A 35 -11.35 9.51 -7.30
CA ASP A 35 -11.66 8.10 -7.05
C ASP A 35 -12.99 7.73 -7.72
N ILE A 36 -13.27 6.44 -7.83
CA ILE A 36 -14.62 5.95 -8.20
C ILE A 36 -15.54 5.85 -6.98
N ALA A 37 -14.96 5.80 -5.78
CA ALA A 37 -15.70 5.78 -4.52
C ALA A 37 -15.97 7.20 -4.02
N PRO A 38 -17.09 7.42 -3.31
CA PRO A 38 -17.42 8.72 -2.74
C PRO A 38 -16.41 9.13 -1.66
N PHE A 39 -16.23 10.44 -1.51
CA PHE A 39 -15.40 11.04 -0.47
C PHE A 39 -16.27 11.51 0.71
N ASP A 40 -15.74 11.43 1.92
CA ASP A 40 -16.19 12.23 3.04
C ASP A 40 -15.30 13.50 3.08
N ALA A 41 -15.89 14.65 2.80
CA ALA A 41 -15.14 15.90 2.71
C ALA A 41 -14.44 16.28 4.03
N ALA A 42 -14.96 15.81 5.17
CA ALA A 42 -14.37 16.08 6.49
C ALA A 42 -13.01 15.36 6.68
N GLU A 43 -12.73 14.32 5.88
CA GLU A 43 -11.46 13.58 5.92
C GLU A 43 -10.34 14.26 5.10
N TYR A 44 -10.60 15.36 4.41
CA TYR A 44 -9.61 15.98 3.49
C TYR A 44 -9.35 17.43 3.86
N PRO A 45 -8.16 17.97 3.54
CA PRO A 45 -7.81 19.35 3.82
C PRO A 45 -8.79 20.33 3.17
N ASP A 46 -9.11 21.40 3.87
CA ASP A 46 -9.98 22.45 3.36
C ASP A 46 -9.49 23.01 2.01
N GLY A 47 -10.43 23.26 1.11
CA GLY A 47 -10.12 23.74 -0.23
C GLY A 47 -9.60 22.68 -1.21
N SER A 48 -9.58 21.40 -0.82
CA SER A 48 -9.27 20.29 -1.73
C SER A 48 -10.39 20.10 -2.76
N VAL A 49 -10.00 19.74 -3.98
CA VAL A 49 -10.94 19.27 -5.01
C VAL A 49 -11.13 17.77 -4.86
N LEU A 50 -12.37 17.32 -4.67
CA LEU A 50 -12.75 15.92 -4.55
C LEU A 50 -13.60 15.54 -5.77
N ALA A 51 -13.05 14.74 -6.68
CA ALA A 51 -13.69 14.41 -7.95
C ALA A 51 -13.99 12.91 -8.07
N MET A 52 -15.23 12.56 -8.33
CA MET A 52 -15.62 11.20 -8.67
C MET A 52 -15.41 10.96 -10.17
N VAL A 53 -14.18 10.60 -10.54
CA VAL A 53 -13.75 10.36 -11.92
C VAL A 53 -12.99 9.04 -11.96
N ASP A 54 -13.38 8.15 -12.88
CA ASP A 54 -12.60 6.93 -13.14
C ASP A 54 -11.29 7.29 -13.87
N VAL A 55 -10.17 6.73 -13.44
CA VAL A 55 -8.88 6.94 -14.11
C VAL A 55 -8.88 6.48 -15.57
N ARG A 56 -9.85 5.66 -15.99
CA ARG A 56 -10.07 5.23 -17.38
C ARG A 56 -10.84 6.26 -18.23
N ASP A 57 -11.51 7.23 -17.60
CA ASP A 57 -12.20 8.32 -18.29
C ASP A 57 -11.18 9.38 -18.77
N ALA A 58 -10.86 9.37 -20.06
CA ALA A 58 -9.86 10.26 -20.64
C ALA A 58 -10.23 11.74 -20.54
N ASP A 59 -11.49 12.07 -20.81
CA ASP A 59 -11.97 13.46 -20.81
C ASP A 59 -12.12 14.00 -19.39
N GLY A 60 -12.60 13.16 -18.46
CA GLY A 60 -12.68 13.49 -17.04
C GLY A 60 -11.30 13.75 -16.44
N MET A 61 -10.34 12.89 -16.72
CA MET A 61 -8.95 13.05 -16.26
C MET A 61 -8.28 14.27 -16.89
N TYR A 62 -8.49 14.51 -18.19
CA TYR A 62 -7.96 15.72 -18.84
C TYR A 62 -8.48 17.00 -18.16
N ARG A 63 -9.79 17.12 -17.99
CA ARG A 63 -10.39 18.30 -17.31
C ARG A 63 -9.86 18.46 -15.90
N LEU A 64 -9.79 17.37 -15.12
CA LEU A 64 -9.31 17.43 -13.75
C LEU A 64 -7.85 17.92 -13.67
N ILE A 65 -6.99 17.50 -14.56
CA ILE A 65 -5.58 17.92 -14.60
C ILE A 65 -5.45 19.35 -15.13
N HIS A 66 -6.06 19.64 -16.27
CA HIS A 66 -5.94 20.92 -16.97
C HIS A 66 -6.55 22.09 -16.20
N ASP A 67 -7.82 21.95 -15.78
CA ASP A 67 -8.57 23.06 -15.16
C ASP A 67 -8.02 23.41 -13.78
N ASN A 68 -7.45 22.40 -13.08
CA ASN A 68 -6.80 22.61 -11.79
C ASN A 68 -5.30 22.92 -11.92
N LYS A 69 -4.75 23.06 -13.12
CA LYS A 69 -3.32 23.36 -13.38
C LYS A 69 -2.40 22.46 -12.56
N ILE A 70 -2.64 21.16 -12.58
CA ILE A 70 -1.88 20.16 -11.84
C ILE A 70 -0.46 20.08 -12.42
N ASP A 71 0.54 20.19 -11.55
CA ASP A 71 1.96 20.05 -11.93
C ASP A 71 2.57 18.72 -11.47
N THR A 72 1.95 18.06 -10.51
CA THR A 72 2.42 16.82 -9.92
C THR A 72 1.27 15.82 -9.75
N ILE A 73 1.47 14.58 -10.19
CA ILE A 73 0.49 13.50 -9.98
C ILE A 73 1.11 12.40 -9.15
N VAL A 74 0.41 11.97 -8.10
CA VAL A 74 0.68 10.74 -7.37
C VAL A 74 -0.38 9.71 -7.74
N HIS A 75 -0.01 8.75 -8.57
CA HIS A 75 -0.93 7.74 -9.09
C HIS A 75 -0.98 6.54 -8.15
N THR A 76 -1.99 6.52 -7.28
CA THR A 76 -2.23 5.42 -6.32
C THR A 76 -3.44 4.56 -6.69
N ALA A 77 -4.26 5.00 -7.66
CA ALA A 77 -5.44 4.26 -8.12
C ALA A 77 -5.05 2.86 -8.62
N ALA A 78 -5.66 1.86 -8.04
CA ALA A 78 -5.50 0.47 -8.46
C ALA A 78 -6.64 -0.40 -7.94
N ALA A 79 -7.12 -1.34 -8.75
CA ALA A 79 -7.93 -2.44 -8.28
C ALA A 79 -7.06 -3.45 -7.53
N LEU A 80 -7.50 -3.86 -6.34
CA LEU A 80 -6.74 -4.69 -5.40
C LEU A 80 -6.89 -6.20 -5.74
N PRO A 81 -6.03 -7.08 -5.21
CA PRO A 81 -6.03 -8.52 -5.51
C PRO A 81 -7.34 -9.27 -5.25
N LEU A 82 -8.25 -8.73 -4.44
CA LEU A 82 -9.56 -9.33 -4.14
C LEU A 82 -10.65 -8.96 -5.15
N TRP A 83 -10.35 -8.07 -6.09
CA TRP A 83 -11.29 -7.65 -7.13
C TRP A 83 -11.34 -8.67 -8.27
N PRO A 84 -12.41 -8.68 -9.10
CA PRO A 84 -12.47 -9.51 -10.28
C PRO A 84 -11.26 -9.27 -11.20
N ARG A 85 -10.74 -10.36 -11.82
CA ARG A 85 -9.54 -10.28 -12.69
C ARG A 85 -9.70 -9.23 -13.79
N GLU A 86 -10.87 -9.12 -14.39
CA GLU A 86 -11.17 -8.17 -15.47
C GLU A 86 -11.00 -6.71 -14.98
N GLU A 87 -11.53 -6.40 -13.80
CA GLU A 87 -11.37 -5.07 -13.19
C GLU A 87 -9.91 -4.76 -12.83
N ILE A 88 -9.17 -5.77 -12.34
CA ILE A 88 -7.73 -5.62 -12.06
C ILE A 88 -6.99 -5.32 -13.37
N MET A 89 -7.26 -6.07 -14.43
CA MET A 89 -6.60 -5.87 -15.74
C MET A 89 -6.94 -4.52 -16.34
N SER A 90 -8.21 -4.14 -16.39
CA SER A 90 -8.65 -2.88 -16.98
C SER A 90 -8.13 -1.68 -16.15
N THR A 91 -8.47 -1.61 -14.87
CA THR A 91 -8.12 -0.45 -14.03
C THR A 91 -6.60 -0.24 -13.93
N ASN A 92 -5.84 -1.32 -13.74
CA ASN A 92 -4.40 -1.21 -13.47
C ASN A 92 -3.54 -1.08 -14.73
N ILE A 93 -4.11 -1.24 -15.93
CA ILE A 93 -3.41 -1.05 -17.21
C ILE A 93 -3.90 0.22 -17.90
N GLU A 94 -5.22 0.35 -18.13
CA GLU A 94 -5.79 1.50 -18.83
C GLU A 94 -5.70 2.77 -17.98
N GLY A 95 -5.90 2.64 -16.65
CA GLY A 95 -5.83 3.77 -15.72
C GLY A 95 -4.50 4.52 -15.77
N PRO A 96 -3.35 3.87 -15.50
CA PRO A 96 -2.06 4.55 -15.59
C PRO A 96 -1.73 5.03 -17.02
N ARG A 97 -2.06 4.25 -18.08
CA ARG A 97 -1.85 4.69 -19.47
C ARG A 97 -2.63 5.95 -19.77
N ASN A 98 -3.90 6.00 -19.41
CA ASN A 98 -4.74 7.16 -19.60
C ASN A 98 -4.25 8.35 -18.78
N THR A 99 -4.01 8.16 -17.49
CA THR A 99 -3.54 9.26 -16.61
C THR A 99 -2.22 9.85 -17.10
N LEU A 100 -1.24 9.01 -17.50
CA LEU A 100 0.03 9.46 -18.08
C LEU A 100 -0.17 10.21 -19.40
N THR A 101 -1.07 9.72 -20.28
CA THR A 101 -1.39 10.39 -21.54
C THR A 101 -1.94 11.80 -21.31
N GLN A 102 -2.89 11.95 -20.38
CA GLN A 102 -3.44 13.28 -20.09
C GLN A 102 -2.44 14.16 -19.33
N ALA A 103 -1.63 13.59 -18.44
CA ALA A 103 -0.55 14.29 -17.75
C ALA A 103 0.47 14.86 -18.76
N HIS A 104 0.88 14.05 -19.74
CA HIS A 104 1.81 14.48 -20.79
C HIS A 104 1.23 15.62 -21.65
N LYS A 105 -0.03 15.50 -22.08
CA LYS A 105 -0.74 16.55 -22.82
C LYS A 105 -0.85 17.88 -22.06
N CYS A 106 -1.03 17.80 -20.73
CA CYS A 106 -1.16 18.98 -19.87
C CYS A 106 0.19 19.54 -19.39
N GLY A 107 1.31 18.92 -19.73
CA GLY A 107 2.64 19.38 -19.32
C GLY A 107 2.93 19.18 -17.83
N VAL A 108 2.38 18.13 -17.22
CA VAL A 108 2.65 17.77 -15.82
C VAL A 108 4.14 17.53 -15.60
N GLU A 109 4.72 18.19 -14.62
CA GLU A 109 6.16 18.18 -14.37
C GLU A 109 6.66 16.89 -13.72
N ARG A 110 5.82 16.26 -12.86
CA ARG A 110 6.16 15.07 -12.09
C ARG A 110 5.02 14.06 -12.08
N PHE A 111 5.36 12.81 -12.31
CA PHE A 111 4.44 11.69 -12.16
C PHE A 111 5.05 10.63 -11.25
N ILE A 112 4.43 10.34 -10.12
CA ILE A 112 4.86 9.31 -9.18
C ILE A 112 3.89 8.13 -9.27
N PHE A 113 4.37 7.00 -9.79
CA PHE A 113 3.61 5.77 -9.93
C PHE A 113 3.84 4.86 -8.72
N ILE A 114 2.77 4.52 -8.00
CA ILE A 114 2.85 3.57 -6.91
C ILE A 114 2.67 2.16 -7.48
N SER A 115 3.82 1.49 -7.66
CA SER A 115 3.92 0.08 -8.01
C SER A 115 3.79 -0.81 -6.75
N SER A 116 4.46 -1.92 -6.70
CA SER A 116 4.47 -2.83 -5.54
C SER A 116 5.66 -3.79 -5.64
N THR A 117 6.19 -4.23 -4.51
CA THR A 117 7.14 -5.37 -4.49
C THR A 117 6.50 -6.69 -4.93
N ALA A 118 5.19 -6.76 -5.13
CA ALA A 118 4.50 -7.90 -5.77
C ALA A 118 4.99 -8.18 -7.20
N VAL A 119 5.63 -7.21 -7.88
CA VAL A 119 6.28 -7.40 -9.19
C VAL A 119 7.39 -8.46 -9.15
N TYR A 120 8.04 -8.67 -8.01
CA TYR A 120 9.11 -9.66 -7.87
C TYR A 120 8.62 -11.09 -7.64
N GLY A 121 7.33 -11.27 -7.33
CA GLY A 121 6.77 -12.59 -7.03
C GLY A 121 7.32 -13.17 -5.72
N VAL A 122 7.86 -14.40 -5.77
CA VAL A 122 8.47 -15.11 -4.62
C VAL A 122 9.94 -15.36 -4.90
N PRO A 123 10.83 -14.38 -4.71
CA PRO A 123 12.25 -14.51 -4.96
C PRO A 123 12.91 -15.52 -4.04
N LYS A 124 13.99 -16.17 -4.53
CA LYS A 124 14.81 -17.10 -3.74
C LYS A 124 15.98 -16.41 -3.04
N LYS A 125 16.34 -15.20 -3.48
CA LYS A 125 17.47 -14.41 -2.93
C LYS A 125 16.97 -13.10 -2.32
N HIS A 126 17.59 -12.68 -1.25
CA HIS A 126 17.33 -11.45 -0.53
C HIS A 126 18.65 -10.82 -0.07
N PRO A 127 18.72 -9.49 0.09
CA PRO A 127 17.68 -8.54 -0.26
C PRO A 127 17.41 -8.51 -1.77
N ILE A 128 16.18 -8.11 -2.16
CA ILE A 128 15.79 -7.92 -3.55
C ILE A 128 16.21 -6.52 -3.98
N PHE A 129 16.83 -6.40 -5.16
CA PHE A 129 17.23 -5.12 -5.75
C PHE A 129 16.29 -4.72 -6.91
N GLU A 130 16.28 -3.45 -7.28
CA GLU A 130 15.45 -2.95 -8.39
C GLU A 130 15.80 -3.56 -9.74
N THR A 131 17.02 -4.05 -9.88
CA THR A 131 17.53 -4.73 -11.08
C THR A 131 17.21 -6.22 -11.13
N ASP A 132 16.65 -6.78 -10.05
CA ASP A 132 16.27 -8.20 -10.04
C ASP A 132 15.08 -8.46 -10.97
N PRO A 133 15.02 -9.69 -11.55
CA PRO A 133 13.93 -10.06 -12.44
C PRO A 133 12.54 -9.89 -11.82
N VAL A 134 11.59 -9.39 -12.62
CA VAL A 134 10.20 -9.25 -12.22
C VAL A 134 9.37 -10.42 -12.76
N HIS A 135 8.65 -11.10 -11.87
CA HIS A 135 7.81 -12.26 -12.14
C HIS A 135 6.52 -12.17 -11.32
N GLY A 136 5.67 -11.21 -11.63
CA GLY A 136 4.48 -10.91 -10.85
C GLY A 136 3.61 -12.14 -10.58
N VAL A 137 3.08 -12.24 -9.37
CA VAL A 137 2.15 -13.31 -8.99
C VAL A 137 0.72 -12.83 -9.12
N GLY A 138 -0.07 -13.56 -9.93
CA GLY A 138 -1.48 -13.27 -10.19
C GLY A 138 -1.69 -11.98 -10.96
N ALA A 139 -2.96 -11.66 -11.24
CA ALA A 139 -3.32 -10.51 -12.06
C ALA A 139 -2.75 -9.19 -11.53
N TYR A 140 -2.74 -9.00 -10.21
CA TYR A 140 -2.24 -7.77 -9.61
C TYR A 140 -0.74 -7.55 -9.86
N GLY A 141 0.11 -8.56 -9.61
CA GLY A 141 1.55 -8.46 -9.88
C GLY A 141 1.85 -8.29 -11.37
N GLU A 142 1.12 -9.02 -12.24
CA GLU A 142 1.23 -8.90 -13.70
C GLU A 142 0.90 -7.47 -14.15
N THR A 143 -0.21 -6.89 -13.66
CA THR A 143 -0.63 -5.53 -14.06
C THR A 143 0.29 -4.44 -13.54
N LYS A 144 0.91 -4.63 -12.36
CA LYS A 144 1.92 -3.68 -11.88
C LYS A 144 3.17 -3.68 -12.77
N ILE A 145 3.62 -4.83 -13.26
CA ILE A 145 4.73 -4.92 -14.25
C ILE A 145 4.36 -4.18 -15.53
N ILE A 146 3.14 -4.38 -16.05
CA ILE A 146 2.67 -3.67 -17.26
C ILE A 146 2.60 -2.16 -17.00
N GLY A 147 2.07 -1.74 -15.83
CA GLY A 147 2.03 -0.32 -15.44
C GLY A 147 3.43 0.33 -15.39
N GLU A 148 4.44 -0.40 -14.88
CA GLU A 148 5.83 0.08 -14.92
C GLU A 148 6.38 0.17 -16.35
N SER A 149 6.01 -0.76 -17.24
CA SER A 149 6.38 -0.68 -18.66
C SER A 149 5.79 0.57 -19.32
N ILE A 150 4.52 0.86 -19.04
CA ILE A 150 3.86 2.09 -19.50
C ILE A 150 4.60 3.33 -18.96
N CYS A 151 4.98 3.34 -17.69
CA CYS A 151 5.75 4.44 -17.12
C CYS A 151 7.08 4.65 -17.88
N ARG A 152 7.80 3.58 -18.22
CA ARG A 152 9.06 3.66 -18.98
C ARG A 152 8.85 4.19 -20.39
N GLU A 153 7.74 3.83 -21.07
CA GLU A 153 7.39 4.41 -22.38
C GLU A 153 7.30 5.96 -22.32
N PHE A 154 6.72 6.49 -21.22
CA PHE A 154 6.61 7.94 -21.04
C PHE A 154 7.91 8.60 -20.55
N MET A 155 8.76 7.88 -19.80
CA MET A 155 10.13 8.34 -19.50
C MET A 155 10.95 8.54 -20.79
N GLU A 156 10.84 7.60 -21.74
CA GLU A 156 11.50 7.70 -23.07
C GLU A 156 10.98 8.90 -23.89
N GLN A 157 9.73 9.32 -23.67
CA GLN A 157 9.14 10.52 -24.26
C GLN A 157 9.50 11.81 -23.50
N GLY A 158 10.36 11.73 -22.49
CA GLY A 158 10.87 12.88 -21.75
C GLY A 158 10.06 13.29 -20.52
N MET A 159 9.04 12.52 -20.11
CA MET A 159 8.35 12.78 -18.84
C MET A 159 9.22 12.39 -17.63
N ASN A 160 9.11 13.17 -16.57
CA ASN A 160 9.73 12.81 -15.29
C ASN A 160 8.78 11.88 -14.50
N VAL A 161 9.06 10.60 -14.58
CA VAL A 161 8.26 9.56 -13.91
C VAL A 161 9.10 8.85 -12.84
N THR A 162 8.61 8.79 -11.63
CA THR A 162 9.21 7.98 -10.56
C THR A 162 8.35 6.75 -10.30
N ILE A 163 8.94 5.56 -10.33
CA ILE A 163 8.27 4.31 -9.97
C ILE A 163 8.69 3.94 -8.56
N ILE A 164 7.73 3.85 -7.64
CA ILE A 164 7.96 3.43 -6.26
C ILE A 164 7.40 2.03 -6.08
N ARG A 165 8.22 1.08 -5.62
CA ARG A 165 7.86 -0.30 -5.27
C ARG A 165 7.84 -0.45 -3.74
N PRO A 166 6.75 -0.09 -3.07
CA PRO A 166 6.68 -0.24 -1.62
C PRO A 166 6.53 -1.70 -1.22
N LYS A 167 7.07 -2.03 -0.05
CA LYS A 167 6.70 -3.22 0.72
C LYS A 167 5.26 -3.08 1.21
N THR A 168 4.71 -4.15 1.80
CA THR A 168 3.42 -4.05 2.48
C THR A 168 3.47 -2.91 3.49
N PHE A 169 2.69 -1.89 3.25
CA PHE A 169 2.66 -0.71 4.14
C PHE A 169 1.40 -0.70 4.99
N ILE A 170 1.57 -0.25 6.21
CA ILE A 170 0.56 -0.17 7.26
C ILE A 170 0.57 1.22 7.88
N GLY A 171 -0.48 1.56 8.56
CA GLY A 171 -0.64 2.85 9.24
C GLY A 171 -1.94 2.91 10.02
N THR A 172 -2.26 4.08 10.52
CA THR A 172 -3.48 4.37 11.27
C THR A 172 -4.72 4.44 10.37
N ALA A 173 -5.89 4.65 10.93
CA ALA A 173 -7.19 4.84 10.29
C ALA A 173 -7.70 3.61 9.52
N ARG A 174 -7.15 3.28 8.38
CA ARG A 174 -7.67 2.23 7.49
C ARG A 174 -6.82 0.98 7.58
N LEU A 175 -7.04 0.18 8.62
CA LEU A 175 -6.16 -0.93 9.06
C LEU A 175 -6.11 -2.14 8.12
N GLY A 176 -7.15 -2.34 7.28
CA GLY A 176 -7.23 -3.51 6.42
C GLY A 176 -7.16 -4.83 7.21
N VAL A 177 -6.51 -5.83 6.63
CA VAL A 177 -6.36 -7.16 7.26
C VAL A 177 -5.63 -7.15 8.61
N PHE A 178 -4.80 -6.15 8.87
CA PHE A 178 -4.09 -6.01 10.15
C PHE A 178 -5.03 -5.74 11.34
N GLN A 179 -6.25 -5.26 11.09
CA GLN A 179 -7.28 -5.14 12.10
C GLN A 179 -7.56 -6.48 12.82
N ILE A 180 -7.50 -7.60 12.10
CA ILE A 180 -7.67 -8.93 12.71
C ILE A 180 -6.59 -9.18 13.75
N LEU A 181 -5.33 -8.87 13.40
CA LEU A 181 -4.20 -9.02 14.31
C LEU A 181 -4.39 -8.15 15.57
N TYR A 182 -4.75 -6.89 15.39
CA TYR A 182 -4.95 -5.96 16.51
C TYR A 182 -6.10 -6.36 17.43
N ASP A 183 -7.22 -6.78 16.87
CA ASP A 183 -8.38 -7.28 17.62
C ASP A 183 -8.05 -8.56 18.43
N TRP A 184 -7.20 -9.43 17.89
CA TRP A 184 -6.78 -10.64 18.59
C TRP A 184 -5.79 -10.34 19.71
N VAL A 185 -4.84 -9.42 19.48
CA VAL A 185 -3.91 -8.95 20.52
C VAL A 185 -4.67 -8.29 21.67
N ASP A 186 -5.60 -7.40 21.37
CA ASP A 186 -6.45 -6.74 22.39
C ASP A 186 -7.35 -7.72 23.14
N SER A 187 -7.72 -8.83 22.51
CA SER A 187 -8.52 -9.90 23.14
C SER A 187 -7.68 -10.94 23.91
N GLY A 188 -6.36 -10.75 24.03
CA GLY A 188 -5.46 -11.69 24.74
C GLY A 188 -5.32 -13.06 24.07
N LYS A 189 -5.57 -13.13 22.74
CA LYS A 189 -5.56 -14.39 21.99
C LYS A 189 -4.17 -14.77 21.52
N ARG A 190 -3.94 -16.07 21.28
CA ARG A 190 -2.73 -16.52 20.59
C ARG A 190 -2.78 -16.09 19.13
N ILE A 191 -1.66 -15.59 18.64
CA ILE A 191 -1.54 -15.08 17.26
C ILE A 191 -0.88 -16.16 16.40
N PRO A 192 -1.64 -16.89 15.56
CA PRO A 192 -1.07 -17.91 14.71
C PRO A 192 -0.25 -17.26 13.57
N VAL A 193 1.02 -17.62 13.49
CA VAL A 193 1.87 -17.31 12.35
C VAL A 193 2.02 -18.53 11.46
N ILE A 194 1.99 -18.34 10.14
CA ILE A 194 2.15 -19.44 9.18
C ILE A 194 3.62 -19.88 9.18
N GLY A 195 3.89 -21.14 9.51
CA GLY A 195 5.25 -21.63 9.75
C GLY A 195 5.68 -21.39 11.20
N ASN A 196 6.99 -21.29 11.39
CA ASN A 196 7.60 -21.06 12.71
C ASN A 196 7.86 -19.58 13.03
N GLY A 197 7.60 -18.66 12.08
CA GLY A 197 7.83 -17.23 12.23
C GLY A 197 9.32 -16.83 12.24
N GLU A 198 10.23 -17.71 11.82
CA GLU A 198 11.67 -17.42 11.74
C GLU A 198 12.07 -16.63 10.50
N ASN A 199 11.16 -16.50 9.52
CA ASN A 199 11.39 -15.75 8.31
C ASN A 199 11.38 -14.24 8.55
N LEU A 200 12.14 -13.51 7.75
CA LEU A 200 12.16 -12.05 7.73
C LEU A 200 11.05 -11.51 6.82
N TYR A 201 10.21 -10.62 7.34
CA TYR A 201 9.15 -9.99 6.56
C TYR A 201 9.16 -8.48 6.77
N GLN A 202 9.72 -7.76 5.80
CA GLN A 202 9.81 -6.30 5.85
C GLN A 202 8.45 -5.67 5.59
N LEU A 203 8.05 -4.78 6.48
CA LEU A 203 6.91 -3.89 6.33
C LEU A 203 7.37 -2.47 5.97
N LEU A 204 6.46 -1.53 5.94
CA LEU A 204 6.71 -0.11 5.77
C LEU A 204 5.62 0.68 6.52
N GLU A 205 6.01 1.67 7.29
CA GLU A 205 5.05 2.62 7.85
C GLU A 205 4.62 3.62 6.76
N VAL A 206 3.32 3.97 6.73
CA VAL A 206 2.75 4.78 5.63
C VAL A 206 3.32 6.19 5.55
N THR A 207 3.73 6.79 6.66
CA THR A 207 4.33 8.14 6.64
C THR A 207 5.74 8.09 6.04
N ASP A 208 6.50 7.02 6.24
CA ASP A 208 7.79 6.81 5.57
C ASP A 208 7.63 6.67 4.04
N LEU A 209 6.53 6.04 3.59
CA LEU A 209 6.20 6.01 2.16
C LEU A 209 5.86 7.40 1.63
N ILE A 210 5.14 8.21 2.40
CA ILE A 210 4.80 9.59 2.03
C ILE A 210 6.06 10.45 1.94
N ASP A 211 7.02 10.26 2.84
CA ASP A 211 8.32 10.93 2.78
C ASP A 211 9.07 10.58 1.48
N ALA A 212 9.05 9.31 1.06
CA ALA A 212 9.63 8.87 -0.21
C ALA A 212 8.93 9.53 -1.40
N ILE A 213 7.59 9.62 -1.40
CA ILE A 213 6.80 10.29 -2.44
C ILE A 213 7.12 11.79 -2.49
N ALA A 214 7.20 12.46 -1.33
CA ALA A 214 7.51 13.88 -1.26
C ALA A 214 8.93 14.18 -1.76
N LEU A 215 9.91 13.33 -1.45
CA LEU A 215 11.27 13.45 -1.99
C LEU A 215 11.29 13.23 -3.50
N ALA A 216 10.64 12.17 -4.01
CA ALA A 216 10.51 11.90 -5.44
C ALA A 216 9.91 13.08 -6.22
N ALA A 217 8.98 13.82 -5.60
CA ALA A 217 8.36 15.00 -6.20
C ALA A 217 9.21 16.26 -6.15
N THR A 218 10.28 16.32 -5.33
CA THR A 218 11.00 17.57 -5.04
C THR A 218 12.48 17.56 -5.39
N VAL A 219 13.13 16.41 -5.36
CA VAL A 219 14.55 16.31 -5.73
C VAL A 219 14.77 16.53 -7.24
N ASP A 220 16.04 16.70 -7.65
CA ASP A 220 16.41 16.81 -9.06
C ASP A 220 15.69 15.74 -9.91
N PRO A 221 14.97 16.13 -10.98
CA PRO A 221 14.30 15.20 -11.89
C PRO A 221 15.18 14.06 -12.36
N LYS A 222 16.43 14.33 -12.68
CA LYS A 222 17.39 13.32 -13.17
C LYS A 222 17.68 12.22 -12.15
N LYS A 223 17.56 12.53 -10.85
CA LYS A 223 17.73 11.56 -9.76
C LYS A 223 16.45 10.80 -9.45
N ALA A 224 15.30 11.45 -9.62
CA ALA A 224 13.99 10.89 -9.32
C ALA A 224 13.38 10.06 -10.46
N ASN A 225 13.80 10.29 -11.71
CA ASN A 225 13.26 9.62 -12.90
C ASN A 225 13.79 8.17 -13.02
N ASP A 226 13.40 7.34 -12.07
CA ASP A 226 13.88 5.95 -11.93
C ASP A 226 12.91 5.10 -11.11
N THR A 227 13.27 3.83 -10.86
CA THR A 227 12.52 2.88 -10.04
C THR A 227 13.20 2.71 -8.68
N PHE A 228 12.41 2.74 -7.58
CA PHE A 228 12.92 2.62 -6.22
C PHE A 228 12.12 1.62 -5.38
N ASN A 229 12.82 0.73 -4.69
CA ASN A 229 12.26 -0.07 -3.61
C ASN A 229 12.16 0.76 -2.32
N VAL A 230 11.05 0.60 -1.58
CA VAL A 230 10.79 1.29 -0.32
C VAL A 230 10.31 0.30 0.73
N GLY A 231 10.95 0.27 1.90
CA GLY A 231 10.63 -0.63 3.00
C GLY A 231 11.32 -0.18 4.29
N ALA A 232 10.90 -0.68 5.44
CA ALA A 232 11.53 -0.37 6.72
C ALA A 232 13.03 -0.74 6.71
N GLN A 233 13.87 0.07 7.33
CA GLN A 233 15.29 -0.25 7.48
C GLN A 233 15.57 -1.20 8.66
N HIS A 234 14.66 -1.21 9.65
CA HIS A 234 14.75 -2.07 10.83
C HIS A 234 13.55 -3.01 10.88
N TYR A 235 13.80 -4.29 10.74
CA TYR A 235 12.81 -5.36 10.80
C TYR A 235 13.48 -6.64 11.30
N GLU A 236 12.71 -7.43 12.01
CA GLU A 236 13.17 -8.68 12.62
C GLU A 236 12.41 -9.87 12.03
N LYS A 237 12.57 -11.04 12.65
CA LYS A 237 11.75 -12.21 12.34
C LYS A 237 10.29 -11.96 12.66
N VAL A 238 9.38 -12.50 11.85
CA VAL A 238 7.93 -12.33 12.04
C VAL A 238 7.51 -12.59 13.49
N LYS A 239 8.05 -13.66 14.12
CA LYS A 239 7.74 -13.98 15.52
C LYS A 239 8.21 -12.90 16.51
N THR A 240 9.32 -12.23 16.21
CA THR A 240 9.89 -11.15 17.05
C THR A 240 9.05 -9.88 16.92
N ASP A 241 8.75 -9.46 15.70
CA ASP A 241 7.97 -8.23 15.45
C ASP A 241 6.54 -8.36 15.97
N VAL A 242 5.88 -9.50 15.70
CA VAL A 242 4.54 -9.75 16.25
C VAL A 242 4.58 -10.00 17.76
N GLY A 243 5.67 -10.58 18.29
CA GLY A 243 5.91 -10.74 19.71
C GLY A 243 5.96 -9.42 20.46
N ALA A 244 6.70 -8.44 19.93
CA ALA A 244 6.77 -7.08 20.48
C ALA A 244 5.38 -6.41 20.53
N LEU A 245 4.56 -6.61 19.48
CA LEU A 245 3.18 -6.13 19.49
C LEU A 245 2.34 -6.82 20.59
N CYS A 246 2.51 -8.14 20.78
CA CYS A 246 1.81 -8.87 21.85
C CYS A 246 2.20 -8.37 23.23
N GLU A 247 3.49 -8.09 23.46
CA GLU A 247 4.00 -7.53 24.70
C GLU A 247 3.44 -6.13 24.95
N TYR A 248 3.47 -5.27 23.94
CA TYR A 248 2.87 -3.93 24.00
C TYR A 248 1.39 -3.97 24.35
N GLY A 249 0.63 -4.92 23.78
CA GLY A 249 -0.81 -5.07 24.04
C GLY A 249 -1.15 -5.43 25.49
N GLY A 250 -0.21 -6.03 26.24
CA GLY A 250 -0.31 -6.26 27.68
C GLY A 250 -1.46 -7.20 28.13
N LYS A 251 -2.11 -7.91 27.19
CA LYS A 251 -3.26 -8.79 27.44
C LYS A 251 -2.90 -10.28 27.52
N GLY A 252 -1.60 -10.61 27.53
CA GLY A 252 -1.12 -11.99 27.59
C GLY A 252 -1.13 -12.73 26.25
N SER A 253 -1.35 -12.03 25.15
CA SER A 253 -1.22 -12.58 23.79
C SER A 253 0.19 -13.11 23.53
N LYS A 254 0.28 -14.20 22.77
CA LYS A 254 1.56 -14.81 22.39
C LYS A 254 1.53 -15.30 20.95
N VAL A 255 2.66 -15.20 20.28
CA VAL A 255 2.84 -15.79 18.94
C VAL A 255 2.77 -17.32 19.04
N MET A 256 2.05 -17.94 18.13
CA MET A 256 1.89 -19.38 18.02
C MET A 256 2.31 -19.84 16.61
N ALA A 257 3.35 -20.67 16.55
CA ALA A 257 3.76 -21.31 15.30
C ALA A 257 2.68 -22.29 14.80
N THR A 258 2.45 -22.34 13.50
CA THR A 258 1.50 -23.28 12.89
C THR A 258 2.14 -24.04 11.73
N PRO A 259 1.76 -25.31 11.48
CA PRO A 259 2.29 -26.07 10.34
C PRO A 259 1.88 -25.43 9.02
N ALA A 260 2.84 -24.78 8.32
CA ALA A 260 2.58 -24.04 7.10
C ALA A 260 1.81 -24.83 6.02
N PRO A 261 2.13 -26.11 5.70
CA PRO A 261 1.37 -26.86 4.69
C PRO A 261 -0.11 -27.03 5.03
N LEU A 262 -0.43 -27.30 6.32
CA LEU A 262 -1.80 -27.50 6.76
C LEU A 262 -2.60 -26.19 6.70
N VAL A 263 -2.03 -25.09 7.23
CA VAL A 263 -2.72 -23.79 7.22
C VAL A 263 -2.90 -23.27 5.81
N LYS A 264 -1.89 -23.39 4.95
CA LYS A 264 -2.01 -22.99 3.53
C LYS A 264 -3.05 -23.82 2.78
N GLY A 265 -3.10 -25.14 3.04
CA GLY A 265 -4.13 -26.01 2.47
C GLY A 265 -5.54 -25.62 2.91
N ALA A 266 -5.74 -25.37 4.20
CA ALA A 266 -7.02 -24.93 4.73
C ALA A 266 -7.45 -23.56 4.15
N LEU A 267 -6.53 -22.58 4.08
CA LEU A 267 -6.80 -21.26 3.50
C LEU A 267 -7.12 -21.34 2.01
N ALA A 268 -6.46 -22.23 1.27
CA ALA A 268 -6.77 -22.46 -0.16
C ALA A 268 -8.20 -23.02 -0.35
N VAL A 269 -8.65 -23.93 0.51
CA VAL A 269 -10.03 -24.42 0.51
C VAL A 269 -11.01 -23.30 0.85
N PHE A 270 -10.71 -22.48 1.87
CA PHE A 270 -11.57 -21.37 2.26
C PHE A 270 -11.64 -20.29 1.17
N GLU A 271 -10.52 -20.03 0.46
CA GLU A 271 -10.51 -19.13 -0.69
C GLU A 271 -11.39 -19.65 -1.83
N PHE A 272 -11.28 -20.96 -2.16
CA PHE A 272 -12.15 -21.59 -3.14
C PHE A 272 -13.63 -21.46 -2.76
N MET A 273 -13.97 -21.59 -1.47
CA MET A 273 -15.32 -21.42 -0.93
C MET A 273 -15.73 -19.95 -0.79
N LYS A 274 -14.86 -18.99 -1.13
CA LYS A 274 -15.06 -17.53 -0.98
C LYS A 274 -15.35 -17.06 0.45
N ILE A 275 -14.83 -17.76 1.45
CA ILE A 275 -14.96 -17.44 2.88
C ILE A 275 -13.62 -17.10 3.55
N SER A 276 -12.51 -17.10 2.80
CA SER A 276 -11.20 -16.72 3.31
C SER A 276 -11.08 -15.20 3.37
N PRO A 277 -10.68 -14.60 4.50
CA PRO A 277 -10.35 -13.19 4.58
C PRO A 277 -8.94 -12.87 4.06
N LEU A 278 -8.15 -13.90 3.72
CA LEU A 278 -6.79 -13.80 3.19
C LEU A 278 -6.73 -14.38 1.78
N TYR A 279 -6.05 -13.68 0.89
CA TYR A 279 -5.85 -14.13 -0.49
C TYR A 279 -4.51 -14.86 -0.68
N LYS A 280 -4.44 -15.68 -1.72
CA LYS A 280 -3.35 -16.62 -1.99
C LYS A 280 -1.94 -16.03 -1.87
N TRP A 281 -1.74 -14.80 -2.34
CA TRP A 281 -0.41 -14.18 -2.26
C TRP A 281 0.01 -13.95 -0.80
N VAL A 282 -0.89 -13.49 0.07
CA VAL A 282 -0.60 -13.24 1.50
C VAL A 282 -0.22 -14.54 2.20
N TYR A 283 -1.12 -15.53 2.21
CA TYR A 283 -0.84 -16.78 2.93
C TYR A 283 0.21 -17.65 2.23
N GLY A 284 0.36 -17.52 0.92
CA GLY A 284 1.35 -18.24 0.13
C GLY A 284 2.79 -17.83 0.45
N THR A 285 3.00 -16.57 0.81
CA THR A 285 4.33 -15.98 1.06
C THR A 285 4.64 -15.72 2.53
N ALA A 286 3.66 -15.83 3.42
CA ALA A 286 3.80 -15.43 4.82
C ALA A 286 4.87 -16.20 5.63
N ASP A 287 5.26 -17.40 5.19
CA ASP A 287 6.32 -18.22 5.77
C ASP A 287 7.67 -18.10 5.04
N LYS A 288 7.79 -17.15 4.11
CA LYS A 288 9.00 -16.93 3.29
C LYS A 288 9.64 -15.60 3.66
N ASP A 289 10.95 -15.55 3.47
CA ASP A 289 11.63 -14.25 3.50
C ASP A 289 11.07 -13.33 2.44
N SER A 290 10.87 -12.06 2.82
CA SER A 290 10.34 -11.05 1.91
C SER A 290 10.86 -9.67 2.31
N PHE A 291 12.04 -9.28 1.79
CA PHE A 291 12.62 -7.97 2.02
C PHE A 291 13.43 -7.47 0.83
N VAL A 292 13.46 -6.16 0.67
CA VAL A 292 14.13 -5.47 -0.43
C VAL A 292 15.27 -4.62 0.09
N SER A 293 16.22 -4.29 -0.79
CA SER A 293 17.21 -3.25 -0.54
C SER A 293 16.60 -1.87 -0.76
N THR A 294 16.80 -0.96 0.19
CA THR A 294 16.42 0.45 0.10
C THR A 294 17.60 1.35 -0.26
N ARG A 295 18.78 0.76 -0.47
CA ARG A 295 20.02 1.48 -0.71
C ARG A 295 19.93 2.48 -1.87
N LYS A 296 19.26 2.11 -2.97
CA LYS A 296 19.14 2.97 -4.15
C LYS A 296 18.40 4.26 -3.85
N ILE A 297 17.26 4.20 -3.15
CA ILE A 297 16.50 5.41 -2.79
C ILE A 297 17.24 6.25 -1.77
N GLU A 298 17.98 5.63 -0.84
CA GLU A 298 18.81 6.33 0.14
C GLU A 298 19.91 7.14 -0.55
N GLU A 299 20.66 6.51 -1.46
CA GLU A 299 21.77 7.15 -2.19
C GLU A 299 21.29 8.20 -3.20
N SER A 300 20.16 7.95 -3.89
CA SER A 300 19.69 8.83 -4.97
C SER A 300 18.86 9.99 -4.46
N LEU A 301 17.95 9.76 -3.51
CA LEU A 301 16.97 10.74 -3.04
C LEU A 301 17.26 11.24 -1.61
N GLY A 302 18.17 10.60 -0.88
CA GLY A 302 18.45 10.91 0.53
C GLY A 302 17.33 10.44 1.47
N TRP A 303 16.47 9.53 1.03
CA TRP A 303 15.39 8.98 1.84
C TRP A 303 15.91 8.03 2.92
N LYS A 304 15.23 8.03 4.07
CA LYS A 304 15.46 7.05 5.15
C LYS A 304 14.12 6.69 5.78
N ALA A 305 13.92 5.42 6.10
CA ALA A 305 12.80 5.03 6.94
C ALA A 305 13.05 5.51 8.39
N HIS A 306 12.03 6.05 9.01
CA HIS A 306 12.07 6.51 10.41
C HIS A 306 11.50 5.46 11.37
N HIS A 307 10.69 4.52 10.85
CA HIS A 307 9.98 3.55 11.65
C HIS A 307 10.46 2.12 11.33
N SER A 308 10.61 1.32 12.40
CA SER A 308 10.80 -0.12 12.29
C SER A 308 9.47 -0.84 12.02
N ASN A 309 9.52 -2.13 11.72
CA ASN A 309 8.32 -2.97 11.66
C ASN A 309 7.52 -2.90 12.97
N GLN A 310 8.22 -2.94 14.11
CA GLN A 310 7.59 -2.92 15.42
C GLN A 310 6.89 -1.59 15.69
N ASP A 311 7.55 -0.46 15.35
CA ASP A 311 6.93 0.86 15.45
C ASP A 311 5.65 0.94 14.64
N ALA A 312 5.68 0.51 13.37
CA ALA A 312 4.54 0.54 12.48
C ALA A 312 3.36 -0.31 13.01
N LEU A 313 3.64 -1.51 13.53
CA LEU A 313 2.63 -2.39 14.14
C LEU A 313 2.04 -1.78 15.42
N ILE A 314 2.88 -1.25 16.31
CA ILE A 314 2.47 -0.69 17.60
C ILE A 314 1.68 0.60 17.41
N MET A 315 2.12 1.49 16.52
CA MET A 315 1.42 2.75 16.22
C MET A 315 0.00 2.49 15.67
N SER A 316 -0.12 1.55 14.73
CA SER A 316 -1.43 1.18 14.17
C SER A 316 -2.32 0.48 15.21
N HIS A 317 -1.76 -0.36 16.08
CA HIS A 317 -2.51 -0.98 17.18
C HIS A 317 -2.99 0.04 18.21
N LYS A 318 -2.14 1.00 18.58
CA LYS A 318 -2.51 2.09 19.48
C LYS A 318 -3.71 2.87 18.93
N TRP A 319 -3.64 3.26 17.66
CA TRP A 319 -4.76 3.92 16.99
C TRP A 319 -6.03 3.06 17.00
N TYR A 320 -5.90 1.74 16.73
CA TYR A 320 -7.03 0.81 16.79
C TYR A 320 -7.71 0.81 18.17
N LEU A 321 -6.94 0.81 19.25
CA LEU A 321 -7.49 0.82 20.62
C LEU A 321 -8.27 2.12 20.90
N GLU A 322 -7.78 3.25 20.42
CA GLU A 322 -8.40 4.57 20.59
C GLU A 322 -9.71 4.72 19.78
N HIS A 323 -9.83 4.04 18.63
CA HIS A 323 -10.95 4.17 17.68
C HIS A 323 -11.76 2.86 17.50
N LYS A 324 -11.56 1.88 18.37
CA LYS A 324 -12.14 0.54 18.22
C LYS A 324 -13.64 0.55 18.04
N ASP A 325 -14.36 1.36 18.80
CA ASP A 325 -15.80 1.44 18.75
C ASP A 325 -16.32 2.02 17.42
N GLU A 326 -15.59 2.95 16.83
CA GLU A 326 -15.90 3.53 15.52
C GLU A 326 -15.68 2.49 14.42
N VAL A 327 -14.49 1.87 14.41
CA VAL A 327 -14.13 0.82 13.44
C VAL A 327 -15.13 -0.35 13.45
N LEU A 328 -15.66 -0.72 14.61
CA LEU A 328 -16.63 -1.81 14.73
C LEU A 328 -18.06 -1.40 14.34
N ARG A 329 -18.40 -0.10 14.35
CA ARG A 329 -19.72 0.42 13.93
C ARG A 329 -19.86 0.61 12.43
N GLU A 330 -18.76 0.89 11.69
CA GLU A 330 -18.76 1.20 10.26
C GLU A 330 -19.13 0.03 9.34
N GLY A 331 -19.51 -1.11 9.90
CA GLY A 331 -19.82 -2.32 9.14
C GLY A 331 -18.59 -3.18 8.88
N SER A 332 -18.74 -4.21 8.04
CA SER A 332 -17.64 -5.11 7.69
C SER A 332 -17.52 -5.29 6.19
N GLY A 333 -16.27 -5.40 5.70
CA GLY A 333 -15.98 -5.57 4.27
C GLY A 333 -14.54 -5.98 4.03
N VAL A 334 -14.11 -5.90 2.79
CA VAL A 334 -12.75 -6.22 2.35
C VAL A 334 -12.01 -5.01 1.74
N THR A 335 -12.47 -3.80 2.07
CA THR A 335 -11.82 -2.56 1.68
C THR A 335 -11.21 -1.88 2.90
N HIS A 336 -10.21 -1.04 2.70
CA HIS A 336 -9.59 -0.28 3.79
C HIS A 336 -10.50 0.80 4.41
N ARG A 337 -11.72 0.99 3.88
CA ARG A 337 -12.65 2.05 4.32
C ARG A 337 -13.65 1.61 5.39
N VAL A 338 -13.75 0.30 5.61
CA VAL A 338 -14.67 -0.30 6.58
C VAL A 338 -13.94 -1.32 7.41
N GLY A 339 -14.49 -1.68 8.57
CA GLY A 339 -13.96 -2.75 9.41
C GLY A 339 -13.72 -4.03 8.60
N TRP A 340 -12.57 -4.68 8.80
CA TRP A 340 -12.23 -5.87 8.03
C TRP A 340 -13.05 -7.08 8.48
N ASP A 341 -13.72 -7.74 7.51
CA ASP A 341 -14.47 -8.96 7.81
C ASP A 341 -13.51 -10.12 8.15
N GLN A 342 -13.60 -10.62 9.37
CA GLN A 342 -12.76 -11.74 9.81
C GLN A 342 -13.18 -13.08 9.19
N GLY A 343 -14.36 -13.15 8.57
CA GLY A 343 -14.85 -14.38 7.96
C GLY A 343 -14.80 -15.55 8.92
N ILE A 344 -14.32 -16.70 8.41
CA ILE A 344 -14.18 -17.94 9.20
C ILE A 344 -13.18 -17.80 10.37
N LEU A 345 -12.21 -16.88 10.32
CA LEU A 345 -11.23 -16.68 11.39
C LEU A 345 -11.88 -16.25 12.70
N LYS A 346 -13.06 -15.62 12.66
CA LYS A 346 -13.84 -15.28 13.86
C LYS A 346 -14.23 -16.51 14.69
N LEU A 347 -14.46 -17.65 14.03
CA LEU A 347 -14.75 -18.91 14.72
C LEU A 347 -13.50 -19.46 15.41
N PHE A 348 -12.35 -19.40 14.76
CA PHE A 348 -11.07 -19.85 15.33
C PHE A 348 -10.63 -19.00 16.52
N LYS A 349 -10.94 -17.70 16.53
CA LYS A 349 -10.65 -16.80 17.65
C LYS A 349 -11.18 -17.34 19.01
N ARG A 350 -12.26 -18.13 19.01
CA ARG A 350 -12.82 -18.69 20.25
C ARG A 350 -11.94 -19.79 20.87
N TRP A 351 -11.11 -20.46 20.06
CA TRP A 351 -10.30 -21.61 20.47
C TRP A 351 -8.82 -21.23 20.74
N LEU A 352 -8.41 -20.04 20.35
CA LEU A 352 -7.07 -19.48 20.53
C LEU A 352 -7.00 -18.54 21.73
#